data_868fb64044c17825a12c3873b4e8d66e
#
_entry.id   868fb64044c17825a12c3873b4e8d66e
#
_cell.length_a   1.000
_cell.length_b   1.000
_cell.length_c   1.000
_cell.angle_alpha   90.00
_cell.angle_beta   90.00
_cell.angle_gamma   90.00
#
_symmetry.space_group_name_H-M   'P 1'
#
loop_
_entity.id
_entity.type
_entity.pdbx_description
1 polymer ?
#
loop_
_entity_poly.entity_id
_entity_poly.type
_entity_poly.pdbx_seq_one_letter_code
_entity_poly.pdbx_strand_id
1 'polypeptide(L)'
;MNKEARILVNLGAPEMPTSECAEDFLFEFLSDKYVLSLPQPLRMGLAYLISKKRKYDYAESLQRVFENNVHILKKHTQNLAKKIAEIDKKEVHVAYRYGKDNIESVVKNLQKQGYTKFLFALMYPQQTCSTTETACKVISQILKADNYKIATPYFDNPMFISALAETVEKETKTLVVSFHSIPLSHAKKSPYVQQCRTTTKLLAQKLGITDVHIAWQSAMPKGKWLKPSAIEVVEKLAKEGKHTISVIAPSFACDCSETTFELAHELKEKFYQCGGKTFNLAQCLNSLPTHAQLFSTIFKSIETS
;
A
#
# COMPACT_ATOMS: atom_id res chain seq x y z
N MET A 1 12.02 33.86 -1.52
CA MET A 1 11.27 32.92 -2.40
C MET A 1 10.77 31.78 -1.56
N ASN A 2 9.49 31.40 -1.71
CA ASN A 2 8.97 30.21 -1.01
C ASN A 2 9.58 28.96 -1.62
N LYS A 3 10.43 28.25 -0.86
CA LYS A 3 11.02 26.99 -1.29
C LYS A 3 9.98 25.86 -1.12
N GLU A 4 9.67 25.14 -2.19
CA GLU A 4 8.65 24.10 -2.20
C GLU A 4 9.28 22.69 -2.24
N ALA A 5 8.80 21.78 -1.42
CA ALA A 5 9.22 20.38 -1.37
C ALA A 5 8.13 19.45 -1.90
N ARG A 6 8.49 18.53 -2.79
CA ARG A 6 7.67 17.38 -3.17
C ARG A 6 7.98 16.20 -2.26
N ILE A 7 6.95 15.61 -1.66
CA ILE A 7 7.10 14.49 -0.71
C ILE A 7 6.23 13.31 -1.16
N LEU A 8 6.88 12.20 -1.47
CA LEU A 8 6.24 10.93 -1.73
C LEU A 8 6.07 10.20 -0.40
N VAL A 9 4.84 9.80 -0.07
CA VAL A 9 4.52 9.19 1.21
C VAL A 9 4.06 7.74 1.05
N ASN A 10 4.69 6.82 1.79
CA ASN A 10 4.27 5.42 1.89
C ASN A 10 4.07 5.02 3.36
N LEU A 11 3.62 3.78 3.62
CA LEU A 11 3.29 3.30 4.97
C LEU A 11 4.49 3.29 5.90
N GLY A 12 5.62 2.82 5.42
CA GLY A 12 6.82 2.57 6.21
C GLY A 12 7.01 1.10 6.54
N ALA A 13 8.12 0.83 7.18
CA ALA A 13 8.53 -0.50 7.60
C ALA A 13 9.57 -0.39 8.73
N PRO A 14 9.80 -1.45 9.52
CA PRO A 14 10.89 -1.51 10.49
C PRO A 14 12.25 -1.18 9.85
N GLU A 15 13.17 -0.66 10.64
CA GLU A 15 14.52 -0.29 10.15
C GLU A 15 15.40 -1.53 9.89
N MET A 16 15.25 -2.54 10.73
CA MET A 16 16.00 -3.79 10.66
C MET A 16 15.05 -4.98 10.92
N PRO A 17 15.36 -6.17 10.40
CA PRO A 17 14.56 -7.38 10.65
C PRO A 17 14.91 -8.00 12.01
N THR A 18 14.91 -7.19 13.08
CA THR A 18 15.15 -7.62 14.47
C THR A 18 13.87 -7.56 15.28
N SER A 19 13.83 -8.33 16.37
CA SER A 19 12.66 -8.35 17.27
C SER A 19 12.37 -6.99 17.92
N GLU A 20 13.39 -6.20 18.17
CA GLU A 20 13.28 -4.85 18.74
C GLU A 20 12.62 -3.89 17.74
N CYS A 21 13.16 -3.83 16.52
CA CYS A 21 12.60 -2.98 15.46
C CYS A 21 11.18 -3.42 15.07
N ALA A 22 10.92 -4.73 15.08
CA ALA A 22 9.58 -5.29 14.83
C ALA A 22 8.60 -4.89 15.94
N GLU A 23 9.01 -4.95 17.21
CA GLU A 23 8.21 -4.55 18.35
C GLU A 23 7.86 -3.06 18.29
N ASP A 24 8.87 -2.20 18.09
CA ASP A 24 8.70 -0.74 18.06
C ASP A 24 7.75 -0.33 16.91
N PHE A 25 7.94 -0.88 15.73
CA PHE A 25 7.07 -0.61 14.58
C PHE A 25 5.64 -1.09 14.80
N LEU A 26 5.45 -2.31 15.31
CA LEU A 26 4.12 -2.85 15.60
C LEU A 26 3.42 -2.02 16.68
N PHE A 27 4.15 -1.59 17.70
CA PHE A 27 3.58 -0.74 18.76
C PHE A 27 3.15 0.62 18.22
N GLU A 28 4.00 1.29 17.43
CA GLU A 28 3.65 2.57 16.78
C GLU A 28 2.41 2.40 15.88
N PHE A 29 2.42 1.40 14.99
CA PHE A 29 1.33 1.12 14.05
C PHE A 29 0.00 0.83 14.77
N LEU A 30 0.01 -0.05 15.74
CA LEU A 30 -1.19 -0.45 16.49
C LEU A 30 -1.67 0.62 17.48
N SER A 31 -0.80 1.55 17.87
CA SER A 31 -1.15 2.69 18.71
C SER A 31 -1.95 3.77 17.98
N ASP A 32 -2.02 3.69 16.64
CA ASP A 32 -2.82 4.63 15.86
C ASP A 32 -4.32 4.30 15.97
N LYS A 33 -5.13 5.33 16.31
CA LYS A 33 -6.60 5.20 16.41
C LYS A 33 -7.28 4.89 15.07
N TYR A 34 -6.62 5.20 13.97
CA TYR A 34 -7.08 4.88 12.61
C TYR A 34 -6.81 3.42 12.22
N VAL A 35 -5.93 2.74 12.94
CA VAL A 35 -5.65 1.30 12.81
C VAL A 35 -6.50 0.51 13.82
N LEU A 36 -6.37 0.82 15.12
CA LEU A 36 -7.18 0.25 16.18
C LEU A 36 -8.16 1.29 16.74
N SER A 37 -9.42 1.26 16.28
CA SER A 37 -10.48 2.20 16.67
C SER A 37 -10.99 1.93 18.10
N LEU A 38 -10.10 1.98 19.10
CA LEU A 38 -10.39 1.79 20.52
C LEU A 38 -10.09 3.07 21.31
N PRO A 39 -10.73 3.29 22.47
CA PRO A 39 -10.31 4.33 23.43
C PRO A 39 -8.83 4.22 23.76
N GLN A 40 -8.17 5.38 23.96
CA GLN A 40 -6.71 5.45 24.07
C GLN A 40 -6.09 4.46 25.08
N PRO A 41 -6.55 4.33 26.33
CA PRO A 41 -5.90 3.41 27.28
C PRO A 41 -6.01 1.95 26.84
N LEU A 42 -7.16 1.53 26.32
CA LEU A 42 -7.37 0.17 25.81
C LEU A 42 -6.52 -0.09 24.55
N ARG A 43 -6.46 0.89 23.65
CA ARG A 43 -5.65 0.79 22.43
C ARG A 43 -4.17 0.64 22.75
N MET A 44 -3.63 1.49 23.63
CA MET A 44 -2.22 1.44 24.03
C MET A 44 -1.87 0.12 24.73
N GLY A 45 -2.71 -0.36 25.65
CA GLY A 45 -2.51 -1.64 26.30
C GLY A 45 -2.54 -2.82 25.32
N LEU A 46 -3.49 -2.81 24.37
CA LEU A 46 -3.60 -3.86 23.36
C LEU A 46 -2.42 -3.80 22.36
N ALA A 47 -2.03 -2.61 21.92
CA ALA A 47 -0.87 -2.41 21.07
C ALA A 47 0.41 -2.97 21.71
N TYR A 48 0.63 -2.66 22.99
CA TYR A 48 1.76 -3.19 23.75
C TYR A 48 1.75 -4.73 23.83
N LEU A 49 0.62 -5.33 24.19
CA LEU A 49 0.51 -6.78 24.30
C LEU A 49 0.73 -7.49 22.95
N ILE A 50 0.16 -6.95 21.86
CA ILE A 50 0.32 -7.55 20.54
C ILE A 50 1.77 -7.39 20.05
N SER A 51 2.37 -6.21 20.20
CA SER A 51 3.76 -5.97 19.77
C SER A 51 4.73 -6.91 20.48
N LYS A 52 4.61 -7.04 21.79
CA LYS A 52 5.43 -7.99 22.60
C LYS A 52 5.24 -9.45 22.17
N LYS A 53 4.00 -9.86 21.92
CA LYS A 53 3.70 -11.25 21.56
C LYS A 53 4.17 -11.61 20.14
N ARG A 54 4.04 -10.67 19.18
CA ARG A 54 4.27 -10.92 17.76
C ARG A 54 5.66 -10.54 17.26
N LYS A 55 6.49 -9.93 18.07
CA LYS A 55 7.78 -9.39 17.62
C LYS A 55 8.71 -10.42 16.98
N TYR A 56 8.76 -11.64 17.50
CA TYR A 56 9.64 -12.69 16.98
C TYR A 56 9.13 -13.23 15.63
N ASP A 57 7.85 -13.60 15.55
CA ASP A 57 7.23 -14.08 14.32
C ASP A 57 7.29 -13.00 13.22
N TYR A 58 7.06 -11.74 13.62
CA TYR A 58 7.15 -10.63 12.68
C TYR A 58 8.60 -10.37 12.23
N ALA A 59 9.57 -10.39 13.14
CA ALA A 59 10.99 -10.25 12.79
C ALA A 59 11.46 -11.37 11.84
N GLU A 60 11.03 -12.61 12.05
CA GLU A 60 11.31 -13.72 11.14
C GLU A 60 10.70 -13.47 9.74
N SER A 61 9.45 -13.03 9.69
CA SER A 61 8.81 -12.69 8.42
C SER A 61 9.49 -11.54 7.68
N LEU A 62 10.04 -10.56 8.43
CA LEU A 62 10.78 -9.44 7.87
C LEU A 62 12.07 -9.86 7.14
N GLN A 63 12.74 -10.92 7.58
CA GLN A 63 13.98 -11.40 6.92
C GLN A 63 13.75 -11.68 5.44
N ARG A 64 12.54 -12.06 5.05
CA ARG A 64 12.17 -12.39 3.66
C ARG A 64 11.95 -11.17 2.77
N VAL A 65 11.79 -9.98 3.37
CA VAL A 65 11.50 -8.72 2.68
C VAL A 65 12.58 -7.67 2.87
N PHE A 66 13.75 -8.10 3.35
CA PHE A 66 14.94 -7.27 3.41
C PHE A 66 15.95 -7.71 2.35
N GLU A 67 16.43 -6.75 1.58
CA GLU A 67 17.50 -6.91 0.59
C GLU A 67 18.63 -5.93 0.92
N ASN A 68 19.85 -6.43 1.11
CA ASN A 68 21.01 -5.61 1.49
C ASN A 68 20.73 -4.66 2.68
N ASN A 69 20.10 -5.20 3.72
CA ASN A 69 19.70 -4.48 4.93
C ASN A 69 18.66 -3.34 4.71
N VAL A 70 17.96 -3.33 3.59
CA VAL A 70 16.88 -2.37 3.30
C VAL A 70 15.57 -3.13 3.05
N HIS A 71 14.50 -2.71 3.71
CA HIS A 71 13.17 -3.26 3.45
C HIS A 71 12.73 -2.94 2.01
N ILE A 72 12.22 -3.94 1.27
CA ILE A 72 11.85 -3.81 -0.16
C ILE A 72 10.90 -2.65 -0.41
N LEU A 73 9.90 -2.42 0.46
CA LEU A 73 8.98 -1.28 0.36
C LEU A 73 9.75 0.06 0.38
N LYS A 74 10.71 0.22 1.30
CA LYS A 74 11.53 1.44 1.38
C LYS A 74 12.41 1.58 0.13
N LYS A 75 13.06 0.50 -0.31
CA LYS A 75 13.88 0.45 -1.53
C LYS A 75 13.09 0.90 -2.75
N HIS A 76 11.90 0.32 -2.97
CA HIS A 76 11.05 0.67 -4.12
C HIS A 76 10.52 2.10 -4.05
N THR A 77 10.13 2.57 -2.86
CA THR A 77 9.68 3.96 -2.67
C THR A 77 10.79 4.96 -2.98
N GLN A 78 12.02 4.72 -2.50
CA GLN A 78 13.17 5.57 -2.78
C GLN A 78 13.55 5.56 -4.27
N ASN A 79 13.54 4.39 -4.91
CA ASN A 79 13.83 4.27 -6.33
C ASN A 79 12.77 4.98 -7.19
N LEU A 80 11.50 4.90 -6.79
CA LEU A 80 10.41 5.63 -7.45
C LEU A 80 10.63 7.15 -7.34
N ALA A 81 10.95 7.66 -6.14
CA ALA A 81 11.23 9.08 -5.92
C ALA A 81 12.40 9.57 -6.80
N LYS A 82 13.49 8.80 -6.91
CA LYS A 82 14.62 9.11 -7.81
C LYS A 82 14.17 9.23 -9.26
N LYS A 83 13.39 8.26 -9.77
CA LYS A 83 12.90 8.29 -11.16
C LYS A 83 11.97 9.46 -11.43
N ILE A 84 11.09 9.82 -10.47
CA ILE A 84 10.26 11.02 -10.60
C ILE A 84 11.13 12.28 -10.67
N ALA A 85 12.15 12.37 -9.81
CA ALA A 85 13.09 13.50 -9.81
C ALA A 85 13.87 13.61 -11.13
N GLU A 86 14.26 12.48 -11.73
CA GLU A 86 14.91 12.44 -13.05
C GLU A 86 14.00 12.94 -14.18
N ILE A 87 12.70 12.57 -14.15
CA ILE A 87 11.69 13.01 -15.13
C ILE A 87 11.46 14.52 -15.02
N ASP A 88 11.27 15.01 -13.81
CA ASP A 88 10.82 16.40 -13.57
C ASP A 88 11.95 17.39 -13.35
N LYS A 89 13.21 16.90 -13.22
CA LYS A 89 14.37 17.71 -12.83
C LYS A 89 14.14 18.50 -11.53
N LYS A 90 13.33 17.93 -10.63
CA LYS A 90 13.00 18.48 -9.31
C LYS A 90 13.19 17.41 -8.26
N GLU A 91 13.76 17.76 -7.11
CA GLU A 91 13.95 16.82 -6.01
C GLU A 91 12.61 16.29 -5.48
N VAL A 92 12.58 15.01 -5.15
CA VAL A 92 11.43 14.32 -4.52
C VAL A 92 11.92 13.63 -3.26
N HIS A 93 11.45 14.12 -2.13
CA HIS A 93 11.73 13.55 -0.82
C HIS A 93 10.79 12.39 -0.54
N VAL A 94 11.23 11.46 0.32
CA VAL A 94 10.42 10.32 0.77
C VAL A 94 10.12 10.49 2.24
N ALA A 95 8.88 10.24 2.62
CA ALA A 95 8.46 10.13 4.00
C ALA A 95 7.59 8.90 4.20
N TYR A 96 7.50 8.41 5.43
CA TYR A 96 6.66 7.28 5.79
C TYR A 96 5.63 7.68 6.84
N ARG A 97 4.50 6.97 6.86
CA ARG A 97 3.51 7.22 7.91
C ARG A 97 4.04 6.76 9.27
N TYR A 98 4.81 5.66 9.29
CA TYR A 98 5.38 5.07 10.50
C TYR A 98 6.88 4.83 10.34
N GLY A 99 7.59 4.77 11.48
CA GLY A 99 9.02 4.53 11.55
C GLY A 99 9.87 5.80 11.59
N LYS A 100 11.17 5.64 11.44
CA LYS A 100 12.18 6.71 11.68
C LYS A 100 12.02 7.93 10.78
N ASP A 101 11.87 7.70 9.46
CA ASP A 101 11.71 8.77 8.47
C ASP A 101 10.21 9.10 8.27
N ASN A 102 9.49 9.28 9.39
CA ASN A 102 8.07 9.60 9.33
C ASN A 102 7.80 11.02 8.82
N ILE A 103 6.55 11.27 8.44
CA ILE A 103 6.11 12.55 7.84
C ILE A 103 6.56 13.74 8.69
N GLU A 104 6.42 13.66 10.01
CA GLU A 104 6.76 14.76 10.91
C GLU A 104 8.27 15.05 10.93
N SER A 105 9.10 14.00 11.02
CA SER A 105 10.56 14.13 11.06
C SER A 105 11.10 14.69 9.75
N VAL A 106 10.59 14.23 8.61
CA VAL A 106 11.00 14.69 7.27
C VAL A 106 10.60 16.15 7.07
N VAL A 107 9.35 16.52 7.39
CA VAL A 107 8.88 17.91 7.27
C VAL A 107 9.71 18.86 8.15
N LYS A 108 9.96 18.50 9.42
CA LYS A 108 10.80 19.32 10.33
C LYS A 108 12.22 19.51 9.78
N ASN A 109 12.80 18.46 9.20
CA ASN A 109 14.13 18.56 8.60
C ASN A 109 14.13 19.48 7.38
N LEU A 110 13.13 19.38 6.50
CA LEU A 110 13.00 20.26 5.33
C LEU A 110 12.73 21.71 5.74
N GLN A 111 11.93 21.96 6.79
CA GLN A 111 11.73 23.31 7.32
C GLN A 111 13.05 23.94 7.78
N LYS A 112 13.94 23.19 8.44
CA LYS A 112 15.29 23.65 8.82
C LYS A 112 16.15 24.01 7.59
N GLN A 113 15.89 23.40 6.44
CA GLN A 113 16.54 23.69 5.15
C GLN A 113 15.88 24.84 4.37
N GLY A 114 14.88 25.51 4.98
CA GLY A 114 14.21 26.67 4.42
C GLY A 114 13.01 26.35 3.51
N TYR A 115 12.52 25.12 3.50
CA TYR A 115 11.28 24.79 2.78
C TYR A 115 10.06 25.30 3.55
N THR A 116 9.14 25.96 2.86
CA THR A 116 7.94 26.59 3.44
C THR A 116 6.63 26.08 2.85
N LYS A 117 6.69 25.43 1.69
CA LYS A 117 5.55 24.82 1.01
C LYS A 117 5.82 23.33 0.77
N PHE A 118 4.78 22.51 0.89
CA PHE A 118 4.90 21.06 0.83
C PHE A 118 3.79 20.44 -0.03
N LEU A 119 4.19 19.66 -1.01
CA LEU A 119 3.30 18.90 -1.89
C LEU A 119 3.42 17.42 -1.55
N PHE A 120 2.32 16.81 -1.12
CA PHE A 120 2.29 15.41 -0.74
C PHE A 120 1.57 14.57 -1.78
N ALA A 121 2.23 13.51 -2.26
CA ALA A 121 1.63 12.44 -3.03
C ALA A 121 1.66 11.15 -2.20
N LEU A 122 0.48 10.66 -1.84
CA LEU A 122 0.33 9.47 -1.01
C LEU A 122 0.29 8.22 -1.89
N MET A 123 1.12 7.23 -1.60
CA MET A 123 1.21 5.98 -2.37
C MET A 123 0.06 4.99 -2.02
N TYR A 124 -1.14 5.51 -1.80
CA TYR A 124 -2.35 4.75 -1.50
C TYR A 124 -3.38 5.02 -2.58
N PRO A 125 -3.51 4.12 -3.59
CA PRO A 125 -4.44 4.35 -4.70
C PRO A 125 -5.88 4.50 -4.22
N GLN A 126 -6.32 3.64 -3.29
CA GLN A 126 -7.64 3.66 -2.68
C GLN A 126 -7.56 4.20 -1.26
N GLN A 127 -8.56 4.99 -0.87
CA GLN A 127 -8.60 5.69 0.41
C GLN A 127 -9.13 4.80 1.54
N THR A 128 -8.34 4.66 2.61
CA THR A 128 -8.77 4.06 3.88
C THR A 128 -8.45 4.96 5.06
N CYS A 129 -9.10 4.71 6.20
CA CYS A 129 -8.76 5.41 7.44
C CYS A 129 -7.33 5.09 7.92
N SER A 130 -6.90 3.82 7.80
CA SER A 130 -5.58 3.36 8.26
C SER A 130 -4.40 3.73 7.34
N THR A 131 -4.65 4.36 6.20
CA THR A 131 -3.62 4.83 5.27
C THR A 131 -3.77 6.32 4.97
N THR A 132 -4.68 6.68 4.08
CA THR A 132 -4.87 8.07 3.62
C THR A 132 -5.28 9.02 4.74
N GLU A 133 -6.31 8.66 5.54
CA GLU A 133 -6.82 9.58 6.55
C GLU A 133 -5.82 9.82 7.68
N THR A 134 -5.12 8.77 8.14
CA THR A 134 -4.09 8.94 9.17
C THR A 134 -2.92 9.79 8.67
N ALA A 135 -2.47 9.62 7.42
CA ALA A 135 -1.41 10.45 6.82
C ALA A 135 -1.87 11.92 6.70
N CYS A 136 -3.07 12.16 6.15
CA CYS A 136 -3.65 13.51 6.06
C CYS A 136 -3.78 14.17 7.44
N LYS A 137 -4.16 13.38 8.48
CA LYS A 137 -4.27 13.89 9.84
C LYS A 137 -2.94 14.36 10.40
N VAL A 138 -1.87 13.57 10.23
CA VAL A 138 -0.52 13.98 10.65
C VAL A 138 -0.09 15.25 9.94
N ILE A 139 -0.23 15.31 8.61
CA ILE A 139 0.13 16.49 7.81
C ILE A 139 -0.60 17.74 8.32
N SER A 140 -1.93 17.66 8.53
CA SER A 140 -2.74 18.79 9.00
C SER A 140 -2.46 19.22 10.45
N GLN A 141 -1.82 18.38 11.24
CA GLN A 141 -1.42 18.72 12.63
C GLN A 141 -0.08 19.44 12.68
N ILE A 142 0.81 19.20 11.73
CA ILE A 142 2.16 19.76 11.73
C ILE A 142 2.33 20.97 10.79
N LEU A 143 1.41 21.15 9.85
CA LEU A 143 1.45 22.25 8.87
C LEU A 143 0.16 23.08 8.89
N LYS A 144 0.29 24.38 8.64
CA LYS A 144 -0.85 25.28 8.37
C LYS A 144 -1.45 24.96 6.99
N ALA A 145 -2.76 25.10 6.83
CA ALA A 145 -3.48 24.77 5.60
C ALA A 145 -2.88 25.39 4.33
N ASP A 146 -2.43 26.65 4.41
CA ASP A 146 -1.83 27.36 3.27
C ASP A 146 -0.42 26.86 2.89
N ASN A 147 0.19 26.01 3.71
CA ASN A 147 1.57 25.56 3.52
C ASN A 147 1.68 24.16 2.91
N TYR A 148 0.59 23.49 2.63
CA TYR A 148 0.64 22.18 1.98
C TYR A 148 -0.53 21.93 1.04
N LYS A 149 -0.31 21.02 0.09
CA LYS A 149 -1.33 20.37 -0.73
C LYS A 149 -1.13 18.88 -0.70
N ILE A 150 -2.21 18.11 -0.75
CA ILE A 150 -2.20 16.65 -0.79
C ILE A 150 -2.92 16.21 -2.05
N ALA A 151 -2.29 15.37 -2.83
CA ALA A 151 -2.90 14.79 -4.02
C ALA A 151 -4.12 13.92 -3.65
N THR A 152 -5.15 13.96 -4.47
CA THR A 152 -6.31 13.08 -4.34
C THR A 152 -5.94 11.61 -4.61
N PRO A 153 -6.67 10.64 -4.06
CA PRO A 153 -6.52 9.23 -4.41
C PRO A 153 -6.65 9.01 -5.93
N TYR A 154 -5.84 8.10 -6.47
CA TYR A 154 -5.68 7.91 -7.92
C TYR A 154 -6.22 6.57 -8.42
N PHE A 155 -7.16 5.95 -7.69
CA PHE A 155 -7.73 4.63 -7.92
C PHE A 155 -8.35 4.43 -9.31
N ASP A 156 -8.81 5.49 -9.96
CA ASP A 156 -9.45 5.52 -11.28
C ASP A 156 -8.62 6.26 -12.35
N ASN A 157 -7.42 6.72 -12.00
CA ASN A 157 -6.56 7.44 -12.93
C ASN A 157 -6.20 6.55 -14.14
N PRO A 158 -6.42 7.00 -15.40
CA PRO A 158 -6.15 6.19 -16.59
C PRO A 158 -4.70 5.71 -16.71
N MET A 159 -3.72 6.51 -16.25
CA MET A 159 -2.30 6.11 -16.25
C MET A 159 -2.06 5.00 -15.22
N PHE A 160 -2.70 5.06 -14.05
CA PHE A 160 -2.63 4.00 -13.05
C PHE A 160 -3.20 2.69 -13.58
N ILE A 161 -4.40 2.75 -14.18
CA ILE A 161 -5.03 1.56 -14.77
C ILE A 161 -4.18 0.97 -15.91
N SER A 162 -3.60 1.82 -16.75
CA SER A 162 -2.70 1.36 -17.83
C SER A 162 -1.43 0.72 -17.28
N ALA A 163 -0.81 1.31 -16.25
CA ALA A 163 0.36 0.75 -15.59
C ALA A 163 0.07 -0.62 -14.92
N LEU A 164 -1.10 -0.77 -14.28
CA LEU A 164 -1.54 -2.06 -13.74
C LEU A 164 -1.72 -3.10 -14.86
N ALA A 165 -2.34 -2.72 -15.97
CA ALA A 165 -2.57 -3.62 -17.10
C ALA A 165 -1.26 -4.14 -17.72
N GLU A 166 -0.19 -3.34 -17.71
CA GLU A 166 1.14 -3.74 -18.18
C GLU A 166 1.77 -4.87 -17.36
N THR A 167 1.37 -5.05 -16.09
CA THR A 167 1.92 -6.08 -15.21
C THR A 167 1.16 -7.41 -15.27
N VAL A 168 0.00 -7.44 -15.90
CA VAL A 168 -0.83 -8.65 -16.03
C VAL A 168 -0.40 -9.45 -17.26
N GLU A 169 -0.27 -10.77 -17.10
CA GLU A 169 0.03 -11.69 -18.21
C GLU A 169 -0.97 -11.55 -19.36
N LYS A 170 -0.46 -11.45 -20.60
CA LYS A 170 -1.29 -11.20 -21.81
C LYS A 170 -2.35 -12.26 -22.04
N GLU A 171 -2.04 -13.52 -21.73
CA GLU A 171 -2.94 -14.66 -21.95
C GLU A 171 -3.91 -14.89 -20.77
N THR A 172 -4.04 -13.92 -19.86
CA THR A 172 -4.92 -14.03 -18.70
C THR A 172 -6.39 -14.13 -19.12
N LYS A 173 -7.05 -15.21 -18.69
CA LYS A 173 -8.50 -15.43 -18.89
C LYS A 173 -9.29 -15.22 -17.61
N THR A 174 -8.74 -15.68 -16.47
CA THR A 174 -9.33 -15.53 -15.13
C THR A 174 -8.44 -14.63 -14.29
N LEU A 175 -8.96 -13.50 -13.86
CA LEU A 175 -8.23 -12.49 -13.09
C LEU A 175 -8.79 -12.40 -11.66
N VAL A 176 -7.94 -12.57 -10.66
CA VAL A 176 -8.23 -12.29 -9.25
C VAL A 176 -7.61 -10.95 -8.88
N VAL A 177 -8.44 -9.99 -8.51
CA VAL A 177 -8.00 -8.66 -8.07
C VAL A 177 -8.07 -8.63 -6.55
N SER A 178 -6.91 -8.76 -5.92
CA SER A 178 -6.78 -8.85 -4.47
C SER A 178 -6.52 -7.48 -3.86
N PHE A 179 -7.29 -7.13 -2.84
CA PHE A 179 -7.12 -5.89 -2.06
C PHE A 179 -6.90 -6.23 -0.59
N HIS A 180 -6.21 -5.36 0.12
CA HIS A 180 -6.08 -5.54 1.57
C HIS A 180 -7.45 -5.47 2.23
N SER A 181 -7.80 -6.48 3.02
CA SER A 181 -9.04 -6.48 3.77
C SER A 181 -9.01 -5.43 4.88
N ILE A 182 -10.16 -4.84 5.16
CA ILE A 182 -10.35 -3.93 6.27
C ILE A 182 -11.57 -4.36 7.11
N PRO A 183 -11.64 -3.97 8.40
CA PRO A 183 -12.80 -4.23 9.23
C PRO A 183 -14.08 -3.65 8.59
N LEU A 184 -15.20 -4.37 8.69
CA LEU A 184 -16.49 -3.89 8.16
C LEU A 184 -16.91 -2.53 8.73
N SER A 185 -16.50 -2.21 9.96
CA SER A 185 -16.75 -0.89 10.58
C SER A 185 -16.00 0.24 9.87
N HIS A 186 -14.81 -0.02 9.34
CA HIS A 186 -14.02 0.92 8.54
C HIS A 186 -14.58 1.00 7.11
N ALA A 187 -14.92 -0.14 6.51
CA ALA A 187 -15.50 -0.19 5.17
C ALA A 187 -16.79 0.62 5.03
N LYS A 188 -17.62 0.65 6.08
CA LYS A 188 -18.85 1.46 6.11
C LYS A 188 -18.61 2.98 6.16
N LYS A 189 -17.43 3.41 6.59
CA LYS A 189 -17.09 4.82 6.81
C LYS A 189 -16.15 5.39 5.76
N SER A 190 -15.67 4.57 4.82
CA SER A 190 -14.71 4.99 3.80
C SER A 190 -15.20 4.61 2.39
N PRO A 191 -14.77 5.32 1.34
CA PRO A 191 -15.10 4.99 -0.05
C PRO A 191 -14.33 3.76 -0.57
N TYR A 192 -13.52 3.12 0.25
CA TYR A 192 -12.55 2.08 -0.12
C TYR A 192 -13.12 0.99 -1.02
N VAL A 193 -14.19 0.33 -0.58
CA VAL A 193 -14.80 -0.77 -1.33
C VAL A 193 -15.29 -0.32 -2.71
N GLN A 194 -15.87 0.87 -2.78
CA GLN A 194 -16.33 1.44 -4.05
C GLN A 194 -15.13 1.77 -4.96
N GLN A 195 -14.07 2.33 -4.42
CA GLN A 195 -12.84 2.64 -5.18
C GLN A 195 -12.15 1.36 -5.67
N CYS A 196 -12.08 0.29 -4.85
CA CYS A 196 -11.58 -1.01 -5.26
C CYS A 196 -12.39 -1.61 -6.42
N ARG A 197 -13.73 -1.53 -6.35
CA ARG A 197 -14.62 -1.97 -7.44
C ARG A 197 -14.41 -1.17 -8.71
N THR A 198 -14.22 0.15 -8.60
CA THR A 198 -13.96 1.03 -9.74
C THR A 198 -12.63 0.67 -10.40
N THR A 199 -11.55 0.53 -9.62
CA THR A 199 -10.23 0.07 -10.13
C THR A 199 -10.36 -1.27 -10.85
N THR A 200 -11.07 -2.26 -10.24
CA THR A 200 -11.28 -3.58 -10.85
C THR A 200 -12.04 -3.48 -12.17
N LYS A 201 -13.13 -2.71 -12.21
CA LYS A 201 -13.93 -2.53 -13.43
C LYS A 201 -13.10 -1.91 -14.56
N LEU A 202 -12.37 -0.84 -14.27
CA LEU A 202 -11.54 -0.14 -15.26
C LEU A 202 -10.40 -1.03 -15.77
N LEU A 203 -9.75 -1.78 -14.87
CA LEU A 203 -8.70 -2.72 -15.22
C LEU A 203 -9.24 -3.86 -16.09
N ALA A 204 -10.37 -4.46 -15.73
CA ALA A 204 -11.04 -5.50 -16.52
C ALA A 204 -11.39 -5.01 -17.93
N GLN A 205 -11.94 -3.81 -18.04
CA GLN A 205 -12.23 -3.17 -19.33
C GLN A 205 -10.96 -2.93 -20.16
N LYS A 206 -9.89 -2.45 -19.54
CA LYS A 206 -8.60 -2.20 -20.19
C LYS A 206 -7.96 -3.49 -20.73
N LEU A 207 -8.09 -4.59 -20.00
CA LEU A 207 -7.56 -5.91 -20.37
C LEU A 207 -8.49 -6.71 -21.29
N GLY A 208 -9.77 -6.33 -21.44
CA GLY A 208 -10.77 -7.11 -22.18
C GLY A 208 -11.15 -8.42 -21.48
N ILE A 209 -10.96 -8.53 -20.15
CA ILE A 209 -11.24 -9.75 -19.38
C ILE A 209 -12.61 -9.64 -18.73
N THR A 210 -13.44 -10.68 -18.89
CA THR A 210 -14.79 -10.77 -18.31
C THR A 210 -14.86 -11.64 -17.07
N ASP A 211 -13.95 -12.63 -16.93
CA ASP A 211 -13.87 -13.52 -15.76
C ASP A 211 -12.97 -12.91 -14.69
N VAL A 212 -13.55 -12.01 -13.87
CA VAL A 212 -12.83 -11.20 -12.89
C VAL A 212 -13.45 -11.34 -11.50
N HIS A 213 -12.61 -11.59 -10.51
CA HIS A 213 -13.00 -11.85 -9.13
C HIS A 213 -12.29 -10.91 -8.18
N ILE A 214 -13.07 -10.15 -7.39
CA ILE A 214 -12.52 -9.35 -6.27
C ILE A 214 -12.30 -10.27 -5.07
N ALA A 215 -11.12 -10.15 -4.46
CA ALA A 215 -10.74 -10.88 -3.27
C ALA A 215 -10.14 -9.94 -2.21
N TRP A 216 -10.23 -10.34 -0.93
CA TRP A 216 -9.71 -9.58 0.19
C TRP A 216 -8.66 -10.40 0.94
N GLN A 217 -7.41 -9.87 1.03
CA GLN A 217 -6.28 -10.52 1.71
C GLN A 217 -6.01 -9.93 3.09
N SER A 218 -5.15 -10.59 3.86
CA SER A 218 -4.62 -10.09 5.14
C SER A 218 -5.68 -9.85 6.23
N ALA A 219 -6.83 -10.52 6.16
CA ALA A 219 -7.83 -10.43 7.21
C ALA A 219 -7.33 -11.10 8.50
N MET A 220 -7.46 -10.39 9.64
CA MET A 220 -7.07 -10.98 10.93
C MET A 220 -8.08 -12.07 11.37
N PRO A 221 -7.64 -13.10 12.12
CA PRO A 221 -8.51 -14.22 12.54
C PRO A 221 -9.72 -13.78 13.39
N LYS A 222 -9.58 -12.64 14.09
CA LYS A 222 -10.65 -12.10 14.94
C LYS A 222 -11.26 -10.85 14.32
N GLY A 223 -12.58 -10.74 14.42
CA GLY A 223 -13.33 -9.57 13.91
C GLY A 223 -14.14 -9.86 12.64
N LYS A 224 -14.87 -8.86 12.19
CA LYS A 224 -15.68 -8.92 10.95
C LYS A 224 -14.96 -8.13 9.86
N TRP A 225 -14.43 -8.83 8.89
CA TRP A 225 -13.64 -8.31 7.78
C TRP A 225 -14.37 -8.41 6.45
N LEU A 226 -13.88 -7.70 5.44
CA LEU A 226 -14.40 -7.83 4.07
C LEU A 226 -14.23 -9.26 3.55
N LYS A 227 -15.18 -9.70 2.73
CA LYS A 227 -15.25 -11.03 2.12
C LYS A 227 -15.66 -10.94 0.65
N PRO A 228 -15.40 -11.98 -0.18
CA PRO A 228 -14.69 -13.21 0.16
C PRO A 228 -13.18 -12.99 0.39
N SER A 229 -12.54 -13.82 1.21
CA SER A 229 -11.09 -13.79 1.35
C SER A 229 -10.40 -14.26 0.08
N ALA A 230 -9.13 -13.88 -0.12
CA ALA A 230 -8.35 -14.32 -1.26
C ALA A 230 -8.25 -15.86 -1.31
N ILE A 231 -8.11 -16.51 -0.16
CA ILE A 231 -8.10 -17.97 -0.03
C ILE A 231 -9.44 -18.57 -0.49
N GLU A 232 -10.58 -18.08 0.00
CA GLU A 232 -11.91 -18.56 -0.41
C GLU A 232 -12.12 -18.45 -1.92
N VAL A 233 -11.62 -17.38 -2.55
CA VAL A 233 -11.74 -17.17 -4.01
C VAL A 233 -10.90 -18.18 -4.79
N VAL A 234 -9.62 -18.35 -4.46
CA VAL A 234 -8.75 -19.27 -5.23
C VAL A 234 -9.14 -20.74 -5.04
N GLU A 235 -9.59 -21.12 -3.83
CA GLU A 235 -10.14 -22.45 -3.58
C GLU A 235 -11.39 -22.75 -4.44
N LYS A 236 -12.31 -21.79 -4.50
CA LYS A 236 -13.52 -21.88 -5.31
C LYS A 236 -13.16 -22.03 -6.78
N LEU A 237 -12.30 -21.18 -7.30
CA LEU A 237 -11.89 -21.19 -8.72
C LEU A 237 -11.22 -22.52 -9.11
N ALA A 238 -10.31 -23.03 -8.27
CA ALA A 238 -9.68 -24.32 -8.52
C ALA A 238 -10.69 -25.47 -8.57
N LYS A 239 -11.65 -25.51 -7.62
CA LYS A 239 -12.74 -26.50 -7.59
C LYS A 239 -13.70 -26.39 -8.79
N GLU A 240 -13.87 -25.20 -9.36
CA GLU A 240 -14.66 -24.95 -10.57
C GLU A 240 -13.89 -25.28 -11.87
N GLY A 241 -12.67 -25.83 -11.77
CA GLY A 241 -11.86 -26.22 -12.91
C GLY A 241 -11.07 -25.06 -13.54
N LYS A 242 -10.98 -23.92 -12.89
CA LYS A 242 -10.11 -22.80 -13.30
C LYS A 242 -8.68 -23.12 -12.89
N HIS A 243 -7.98 -23.92 -13.72
CA HIS A 243 -6.63 -24.37 -13.38
C HIS A 243 -5.52 -23.34 -13.62
N THR A 244 -5.83 -22.24 -14.33
CA THR A 244 -4.90 -21.11 -14.58
C THR A 244 -5.55 -19.81 -14.17
N ILE A 245 -4.91 -19.07 -13.26
CA ILE A 245 -5.36 -17.77 -12.81
C ILE A 245 -4.20 -16.76 -12.81
N SER A 246 -4.53 -15.50 -13.02
CA SER A 246 -3.64 -14.39 -12.71
C SER A 246 -4.15 -13.61 -11.52
N VAL A 247 -3.25 -13.17 -10.65
CA VAL A 247 -3.57 -12.41 -9.44
C VAL A 247 -2.85 -11.08 -9.51
N ILE A 248 -3.55 -10.00 -9.15
CA ILE A 248 -2.98 -8.64 -9.04
C ILE A 248 -3.45 -7.98 -7.75
N ALA A 249 -2.59 -7.15 -7.15
CA ALA A 249 -2.86 -6.46 -5.89
C ALA A 249 -2.81 -4.92 -6.03
N PRO A 250 -3.84 -4.27 -6.60
CA PRO A 250 -3.79 -2.83 -6.95
C PRO A 250 -3.73 -1.86 -5.76
N SER A 251 -4.00 -2.30 -4.54
CA SER A 251 -3.87 -1.45 -3.36
C SER A 251 -2.42 -1.28 -2.87
N PHE A 252 -1.50 -2.07 -3.42
CA PHE A 252 -0.07 -2.04 -3.07
C PHE A 252 0.72 -1.36 -4.20
N ALA A 253 1.16 -0.13 -3.95
CA ALA A 253 1.97 0.62 -4.91
C ALA A 253 3.39 0.04 -5.06
N CYS A 254 3.91 -0.57 -3.98
CA CYS A 254 5.20 -1.26 -3.94
C CYS A 254 5.05 -2.63 -3.29
N ASP A 255 5.93 -3.56 -3.68
CA ASP A 255 6.02 -4.86 -3.04
C ASP A 255 6.38 -4.74 -1.56
N CYS A 256 5.79 -5.61 -0.77
CA CYS A 256 5.90 -5.70 0.67
C CYS A 256 5.65 -7.15 1.11
N SER A 257 5.62 -7.42 2.41
CA SER A 257 5.37 -8.78 2.94
C SER A 257 4.08 -9.41 2.42
N GLU A 258 3.03 -8.61 2.29
CA GLU A 258 1.70 -9.05 1.84
C GLU A 258 1.71 -9.50 0.37
N THR A 259 2.54 -8.90 -0.48
CA THR A 259 2.62 -9.28 -1.90
C THR A 259 3.64 -10.37 -2.16
N THR A 260 4.81 -10.29 -1.52
CA THR A 260 5.92 -11.22 -1.78
C THR A 260 5.83 -12.52 -0.99
N PHE A 261 5.06 -12.55 0.11
CA PHE A 261 4.89 -13.76 0.91
C PHE A 261 3.45 -14.26 0.91
N GLU A 262 2.48 -13.46 1.37
CA GLU A 262 1.09 -13.92 1.47
C GLU A 262 0.51 -14.30 0.10
N LEU A 263 0.69 -13.46 -0.95
CA LEU A 263 0.19 -13.77 -2.29
C LEU A 263 1.13 -14.72 -3.06
N ALA A 264 2.43 -14.46 -3.05
CA ALA A 264 3.37 -15.21 -3.88
C ALA A 264 3.65 -16.64 -3.39
N HIS A 265 3.46 -16.92 -2.08
CA HIS A 265 3.67 -18.21 -1.49
C HIS A 265 2.38 -18.81 -0.95
N GLU A 266 1.80 -18.25 0.11
CA GLU A 266 0.66 -18.89 0.80
C GLU A 266 -0.57 -19.04 -0.11
N LEU A 267 -0.97 -17.98 -0.81
CA LEU A 267 -2.12 -18.05 -1.71
C LEU A 267 -1.88 -18.97 -2.91
N LYS A 268 -0.68 -18.92 -3.47
CA LYS A 268 -0.24 -19.79 -4.58
C LYS A 268 -0.24 -21.25 -4.18
N GLU A 269 0.34 -21.59 -3.02
CA GLU A 269 0.33 -22.97 -2.50
C GLU A 269 -1.10 -23.47 -2.28
N LYS A 270 -1.95 -22.61 -1.71
CA LYS A 270 -3.34 -22.96 -1.48
C LYS A 270 -4.09 -23.24 -2.78
N PHE A 271 -3.86 -22.44 -3.81
CA PHE A 271 -4.43 -22.70 -5.13
C PHE A 271 -3.99 -24.05 -5.70
N TYR A 272 -2.71 -24.38 -5.61
CA TYR A 272 -2.18 -25.68 -6.09
C TYR A 272 -2.73 -26.86 -5.31
N GLN A 273 -2.83 -26.75 -3.98
CA GLN A 273 -3.44 -27.79 -3.12
C GLN A 273 -4.90 -28.10 -3.49
N CYS A 274 -5.61 -27.11 -4.05
CA CYS A 274 -7.01 -27.26 -4.49
C CYS A 274 -7.16 -27.70 -5.97
N GLY A 275 -6.05 -28.06 -6.66
CA GLY A 275 -6.08 -28.55 -8.04
C GLY A 275 -5.76 -27.49 -9.11
N GLY A 276 -5.36 -26.29 -8.70
CA GLY A 276 -4.80 -25.28 -9.62
C GLY A 276 -3.47 -25.74 -10.21
N LYS A 277 -3.12 -25.24 -11.42
CA LYS A 277 -1.91 -25.63 -12.16
C LYS A 277 -0.97 -24.47 -12.44
N THR A 278 -1.52 -23.31 -12.74
CA THR A 278 -0.74 -22.10 -13.09
C THR A 278 -1.25 -20.91 -12.31
N PHE A 279 -0.35 -20.31 -11.53
CA PHE A 279 -0.62 -19.13 -10.73
C PHE A 279 0.35 -18.02 -11.14
N ASN A 280 -0.14 -17.01 -11.85
CA ASN A 280 0.61 -15.85 -12.27
C ASN A 280 0.35 -14.69 -11.31
N LEU A 281 1.36 -14.21 -10.62
CA LEU A 281 1.25 -13.02 -9.77
C LEU A 281 1.84 -11.81 -10.50
N ALA A 282 0.99 -10.83 -10.79
CA ALA A 282 1.44 -9.55 -11.31
C ALA A 282 2.25 -8.81 -10.21
N GLN A 283 3.44 -8.35 -10.55
CA GLN A 283 4.25 -7.54 -9.64
C GLN A 283 3.57 -6.21 -9.34
N CYS A 284 3.82 -5.64 -8.18
CA CYS A 284 3.43 -4.27 -7.89
C CYS A 284 4.13 -3.28 -8.84
N LEU A 285 3.58 -2.07 -8.97
CA LEU A 285 4.15 -1.07 -9.88
C LEU A 285 5.58 -0.64 -9.48
N ASN A 286 5.91 -0.75 -8.19
CA ASN A 286 7.26 -0.47 -7.71
C ASN A 286 7.82 0.85 -8.27
N SER A 287 8.98 0.79 -8.91
CA SER A 287 9.60 1.91 -9.60
C SER A 287 9.56 1.76 -11.12
N LEU A 288 8.48 1.18 -11.69
CA LEU A 288 8.30 1.11 -13.14
C LEU A 288 8.27 2.52 -13.75
N PRO A 289 8.74 2.70 -14.98
CA PRO A 289 8.71 4.01 -15.65
C PRO A 289 7.30 4.61 -15.73
N THR A 290 6.28 3.80 -16.00
CA THR A 290 4.87 4.21 -16.06
C THR A 290 4.36 4.68 -14.69
N HIS A 291 4.79 4.06 -13.59
CA HIS A 291 4.48 4.49 -12.24
C HIS A 291 5.16 5.82 -11.88
N ALA A 292 6.43 6.00 -12.29
CA ALA A 292 7.13 7.27 -12.10
C ALA A 292 6.47 8.41 -12.90
N GLN A 293 6.04 8.14 -14.13
CA GLN A 293 5.32 9.12 -14.95
C GLN A 293 3.96 9.48 -14.35
N LEU A 294 3.23 8.53 -13.78
CA LEU A 294 1.98 8.78 -13.03
C LEU A 294 2.21 9.77 -11.91
N PHE A 295 3.21 9.52 -11.03
CA PHE A 295 3.48 10.42 -9.90
C PHE A 295 4.05 11.77 -10.32
N SER A 296 4.84 11.84 -11.41
CA SER A 296 5.23 13.11 -12.03
C SER A 296 4.00 13.94 -12.40
N THR A 297 3.01 13.33 -13.05
CA THR A 297 1.76 14.00 -13.42
C THR A 297 0.94 14.41 -12.20
N ILE A 298 0.86 13.57 -11.17
CA ILE A 298 0.19 13.88 -9.90
C ILE A 298 0.82 15.10 -9.22
N PHE A 299 2.16 15.16 -9.12
CA PHE A 299 2.83 16.34 -8.53
C PHE A 299 2.56 17.60 -9.34
N LYS A 300 2.63 17.56 -10.67
CA LYS A 300 2.33 18.72 -11.53
C LYS A 300 0.90 19.21 -11.34
N SER A 301 -0.08 18.32 -11.18
CA SER A 301 -1.47 18.72 -10.99
C SER A 301 -1.71 19.48 -9.68
N ILE A 302 -0.97 19.19 -8.62
CA ILE A 302 -1.10 19.89 -7.34
C ILE A 302 -0.18 21.12 -7.21
N GLU A 303 0.83 21.26 -8.07
CA GLU A 303 1.62 22.51 -8.16
C GLU A 303 0.78 23.66 -8.73
N THR A 304 -0.01 23.38 -9.76
CA THR A 304 -0.77 24.39 -10.52
C THR A 304 -2.15 24.72 -9.92
N SER A 305 -2.69 23.88 -9.03
CA SER A 305 -3.96 24.11 -8.32
C SER A 305 -3.74 25.00 -7.08
#